data_8ccb8c29710858b2311f75dcead2d0ea
#
_entry.id   8ccb8c29710858b2311f75dcead2d0ea
#
_cell.length_a   1.000
_cell.length_b   1.000
_cell.length_c   1.000
_cell.angle_alpha   90.00
_cell.angle_beta   90.00
_cell.angle_gamma   90.00
#
_symmetry.space_group_name_H-M   'P 1'
#
loop_
_entity.id
_entity.type
_entity.pdbx_description
1 polymer ?
#
loop_
_entity_poly.entity_id
_entity_poly.type
_entity_poly.pdbx_seq_one_letter_code
_entity_poly.pdbx_strand_id
1 'polypeptide(L)'
;GAGEGELPLEKPGPPEGSLEETNRALALVRRELERVNTQHSQGMGLQQAIGDPAALAARCEELERRLARCQLEHAALELASEVLTQANVRLGERFSPKLNQITSHYMSRLTGGRYIGVSLSRELEGEVQSSSDALSRSARYLSRGAADQLYFALRLSVCQLCLPQKPPVFLDDALASFDDERLARALELLLELAREQQILLFTCQGRESRLLKGVPGVTQITL
;
A
#
# COMPACT_ATOMS: atom_id res chain seq x y z
N GLY A 1 -36.29 38.96 0.45
CA GLY A 1 -35.44 37.90 -0.02
C GLY A 1 -34.23 37.78 0.91
N ALA A 2 -34.37 36.96 1.94
CA ALA A 2 -33.25 36.64 2.83
C ALA A 2 -32.48 35.50 2.18
N GLY A 3 -31.20 35.76 1.85
CA GLY A 3 -30.28 34.74 1.43
C GLY A 3 -29.76 33.97 2.65
N GLU A 4 -30.18 32.71 2.76
CA GLU A 4 -29.56 31.77 3.66
C GLU A 4 -28.16 31.42 3.10
N GLY A 5 -27.12 31.99 3.73
CA GLY A 5 -25.75 31.59 3.50
C GLY A 5 -25.51 30.26 4.21
N GLU A 6 -25.54 29.15 3.47
CA GLU A 6 -24.98 27.91 3.93
C GLU A 6 -23.46 28.12 4.17
N LEU A 7 -23.07 28.08 5.43
CA LEU A 7 -21.68 27.94 5.81
C LEU A 7 -21.18 26.60 5.27
N PRO A 8 -20.09 26.56 4.49
CA PRO A 8 -19.52 25.30 4.04
C PRO A 8 -19.07 24.51 5.27
N LEU A 9 -19.67 23.35 5.48
CA LEU A 9 -19.17 22.35 6.40
C LEU A 9 -17.78 21.92 5.88
N GLU A 10 -16.73 22.53 6.40
CA GLU A 10 -15.38 22.01 6.22
C GLU A 10 -15.37 20.56 6.69
N LYS A 11 -15.13 19.65 5.75
CA LYS A 11 -14.87 18.25 6.09
C LYS A 11 -13.67 18.24 7.04
N PRO A 12 -13.79 17.64 8.23
CA PRO A 12 -12.65 17.52 9.12
C PRO A 12 -11.51 16.86 8.34
N GLY A 13 -10.38 17.54 8.29
CA GLY A 13 -9.16 16.99 7.71
C GLY A 13 -8.79 15.66 8.40
N PRO A 14 -7.93 14.83 7.79
CA PRO A 14 -7.46 13.62 8.45
C PRO A 14 -6.91 13.99 9.83
N PRO A 15 -7.18 13.19 10.87
CA PRO A 15 -6.74 13.51 12.22
C PRO A 15 -5.21 13.67 12.22
N GLU A 16 -4.76 14.85 12.62
CA GLU A 16 -3.34 15.17 12.76
C GLU A 16 -2.79 14.39 13.97
N GLY A 17 -2.09 13.31 13.72
CA GLY A 17 -1.40 12.53 14.71
C GLY A 17 -1.52 11.01 14.54
N SER A 18 -0.50 10.30 14.95
CA SER A 18 -0.53 8.84 15.02
C SER A 18 -1.36 8.37 16.23
N LEU A 19 -1.86 7.13 16.18
CA LEU A 19 -2.58 6.50 17.31
C LEU A 19 -1.73 6.55 18.61
N GLU A 20 -0.41 6.41 18.48
CA GLU A 20 0.52 6.52 19.62
C GLU A 20 0.58 7.93 20.21
N GLU A 21 0.58 8.96 19.37
CA GLU A 21 0.57 10.36 19.83
C GLU A 21 -0.73 10.69 20.54
N THR A 22 -1.87 10.24 20.00
CA THR A 22 -3.17 10.41 20.64
C THR A 22 -3.25 9.66 21.97
N ASN A 23 -2.74 8.44 22.05
CA ASN A 23 -2.66 7.66 23.30
C ASN A 23 -1.77 8.35 24.33
N ARG A 24 -0.61 8.90 23.93
CA ARG A 24 0.27 9.67 24.81
C ARG A 24 -0.44 10.92 25.32
N ALA A 25 -1.12 11.66 24.43
CA ALA A 25 -1.88 12.85 24.80
C ALA A 25 -3.01 12.51 25.77
N LEU A 26 -3.75 11.44 25.54
CA LEU A 26 -4.81 10.94 26.42
C LEU A 26 -4.28 10.59 27.81
N ALA A 27 -3.17 9.87 27.88
CA ALA A 27 -2.53 9.50 29.15
C ALA A 27 -2.07 10.74 29.95
N LEU A 28 -1.50 11.74 29.26
CA LEU A 28 -1.09 13.00 29.90
C LEU A 28 -2.28 13.79 30.44
N VAL A 29 -3.35 13.92 29.66
CA VAL A 29 -4.57 14.64 30.06
C VAL A 29 -5.23 13.93 31.25
N ARG A 30 -5.31 12.59 31.25
CA ARG A 30 -5.84 11.83 32.40
C ARG A 30 -5.04 12.06 33.69
N ARG A 31 -3.71 11.99 33.60
CA ARG A 31 -2.84 12.29 34.78
C ARG A 31 -3.05 13.70 35.31
N GLU A 32 -3.17 14.66 34.39
CA GLU A 32 -3.38 16.06 34.81
C GLU A 32 -4.77 16.24 35.45
N LEU A 33 -5.81 15.61 34.93
CA LEU A 33 -7.16 15.61 35.52
C LEU A 33 -7.16 14.99 36.92
N GLU A 34 -6.52 13.83 37.12
CA GLU A 34 -6.39 13.17 38.42
C GLU A 34 -5.65 14.08 39.43
N ARG A 35 -4.55 14.71 38.97
CA ARG A 35 -3.79 15.65 39.80
C ARG A 35 -4.64 16.82 40.24
N VAL A 36 -5.36 17.46 39.32
CA VAL A 36 -6.22 18.63 39.61
C VAL A 36 -7.39 18.23 40.51
N ASN A 37 -8.03 17.08 40.28
CA ASN A 37 -9.13 16.56 41.12
C ASN A 37 -8.64 16.25 42.55
N THR A 38 -7.45 15.66 42.68
CA THR A 38 -6.84 15.40 44.03
C THR A 38 -6.58 16.69 44.74
N GLN A 39 -6.01 17.69 44.05
CA GLN A 39 -5.78 19.03 44.65
C GLN A 39 -7.09 19.71 45.03
N HIS A 40 -8.12 19.59 44.20
CA HIS A 40 -9.45 20.16 44.49
C HIS A 40 -10.10 19.49 45.73
N SER A 41 -10.03 18.15 45.81
CA SER A 41 -10.56 17.40 46.95
C SER A 41 -9.83 17.70 48.27
N GLN A 42 -8.50 17.85 48.21
CA GLN A 42 -7.69 18.26 49.38
C GLN A 42 -7.93 19.73 49.75
N GLY A 43 -8.22 20.61 48.79
CA GLY A 43 -8.48 22.03 49.01
C GLY A 43 -9.79 22.34 49.73
N MET A 44 -10.77 21.43 49.64
CA MET A 44 -12.02 21.54 50.42
C MET A 44 -11.78 21.45 51.94
N GLY A 45 -10.63 20.83 52.35
CA GLY A 45 -10.23 20.74 53.79
C GLY A 45 -9.27 21.84 54.25
N LEU A 46 -8.67 22.63 53.35
CA LEU A 46 -7.60 23.61 53.67
C LEU A 46 -7.84 24.93 52.94
N GLN A 47 -8.86 25.64 53.29
CA GLN A 47 -9.34 26.87 52.61
C GLN A 47 -8.34 28.05 52.55
N GLN A 48 -7.10 27.94 52.98
CA GLN A 48 -6.15 29.06 53.06
C GLN A 48 -4.86 28.91 52.24
N ALA A 49 -4.58 27.78 51.58
CA ALA A 49 -3.26 27.56 50.97
C ALA A 49 -3.25 27.20 49.47
N ILE A 50 -4.39 26.97 48.81
CA ILE A 50 -4.40 26.35 47.48
C ILE A 50 -5.26 27.18 46.53
N GLY A 51 -4.81 28.30 46.06
CA GLY A 51 -5.36 29.04 44.95
C GLY A 51 -6.89 29.26 44.93
N ASP A 52 -7.36 30.12 44.05
CA ASP A 52 -8.80 30.42 43.88
C ASP A 52 -9.59 29.15 43.46
N PRO A 53 -10.60 28.67 44.26
CA PRO A 53 -11.40 27.50 43.91
C PRO A 53 -12.10 27.61 42.54
N ALA A 54 -12.46 28.83 42.12
CA ALA A 54 -13.09 29.09 40.85
C ALA A 54 -12.10 28.83 39.69
N ALA A 55 -10.82 29.20 39.85
CA ALA A 55 -9.77 28.93 38.86
C ALA A 55 -9.50 27.42 38.71
N LEU A 56 -9.51 26.67 39.84
CA LEU A 56 -9.35 25.21 39.80
C LEU A 56 -10.53 24.51 39.15
N ALA A 57 -11.76 24.95 39.45
CA ALA A 57 -12.96 24.42 38.80
C ALA A 57 -12.95 24.66 37.28
N ALA A 58 -12.61 25.88 36.84
CA ALA A 58 -12.45 26.20 35.42
C ALA A 58 -11.37 25.34 34.74
N ARG A 59 -10.27 25.06 35.46
CA ARG A 59 -9.19 24.21 34.96
C ARG A 59 -9.64 22.74 34.84
N CYS A 60 -10.39 22.23 35.80
CA CYS A 60 -11.00 20.89 35.70
C CYS A 60 -11.92 20.77 34.49
N GLU A 61 -12.83 21.73 34.31
CA GLU A 61 -13.75 21.73 33.17
C GLU A 61 -13.02 21.80 31.82
N GLU A 62 -11.95 22.59 31.73
CA GLU A 62 -11.12 22.64 30.52
C GLU A 62 -10.43 21.31 30.26
N LEU A 63 -9.88 20.66 31.29
CA LEU A 63 -9.22 19.36 31.16
C LEU A 63 -10.22 18.24 30.82
N GLU A 64 -11.43 18.29 31.36
CA GLU A 64 -12.51 17.36 31.02
C GLU A 64 -12.92 17.51 29.54
N ARG A 65 -13.09 18.74 29.07
CA ARG A 65 -13.36 18.98 27.62
C ARG A 65 -12.24 18.47 26.73
N ARG A 66 -10.99 18.71 27.11
CA ARG A 66 -9.84 18.18 26.36
C ARG A 66 -9.78 16.66 26.40
N LEU A 67 -10.04 16.06 27.55
CA LEU A 67 -10.10 14.59 27.69
C LEU A 67 -11.17 14.00 26.78
N ALA A 68 -12.39 14.55 26.80
CA ALA A 68 -13.48 14.09 25.95
C ALA A 68 -13.13 14.18 24.47
N ARG A 69 -12.47 15.27 24.04
CA ARG A 69 -12.01 15.43 22.68
C ARG A 69 -10.95 14.38 22.29
N CYS A 70 -9.94 14.18 23.13
CA CYS A 70 -8.92 13.16 22.88
C CYS A 70 -9.51 11.74 22.85
N GLN A 71 -10.49 11.46 23.69
CA GLN A 71 -11.18 10.16 23.68
C GLN A 71 -11.96 9.95 22.37
N LEU A 72 -12.62 10.97 21.85
CA LEU A 72 -13.34 10.90 20.58
C LEU A 72 -12.37 10.69 19.41
N GLU A 73 -11.28 11.46 19.39
CA GLU A 73 -10.24 11.31 18.35
C GLU A 73 -9.59 9.92 18.39
N HIS A 74 -9.29 9.41 19.57
CA HIS A 74 -8.77 8.06 19.76
C HIS A 74 -9.73 6.99 19.22
N ALA A 75 -10.99 7.05 19.63
CA ALA A 75 -12.01 6.10 19.16
C ALA A 75 -12.19 6.15 17.62
N ALA A 76 -12.13 7.35 17.03
CA ALA A 76 -12.20 7.51 15.58
C ALA A 76 -10.99 6.88 14.87
N LEU A 77 -9.78 7.05 15.42
CA LEU A 77 -8.56 6.44 14.86
C LEU A 77 -8.55 4.93 15.02
N GLU A 78 -9.01 4.40 16.15
CA GLU A 78 -9.16 2.95 16.35
C GLU A 78 -10.12 2.35 15.31
N LEU A 79 -11.29 2.95 15.17
CA LEU A 79 -12.28 2.51 14.18
C LEU A 79 -11.71 2.57 12.76
N ALA A 80 -11.05 3.66 12.40
CA ALA A 80 -10.43 3.80 11.08
C ALA A 80 -9.35 2.74 10.84
N SER A 81 -8.51 2.46 11.84
CA SER A 81 -7.49 1.41 11.78
C SER A 81 -8.10 0.03 11.60
N GLU A 82 -9.17 -0.26 12.34
CA GLU A 82 -9.88 -1.54 12.22
C GLU A 82 -10.51 -1.72 10.83
N VAL A 83 -11.22 -0.70 10.34
CA VAL A 83 -11.84 -0.72 8.99
C VAL A 83 -10.80 -0.89 7.90
N LEU A 84 -9.67 -0.17 7.97
CA LEU A 84 -8.57 -0.31 7.02
C LEU A 84 -7.95 -1.71 7.07
N THR A 85 -7.77 -2.25 8.26
CA THR A 85 -7.25 -3.63 8.45
C THR A 85 -8.20 -4.66 7.84
N GLN A 86 -9.49 -4.54 8.11
CA GLN A 86 -10.50 -5.43 7.54
C GLN A 86 -10.58 -5.29 6.01
N ALA A 87 -10.53 -4.05 5.49
CA ALA A 87 -10.52 -3.80 4.05
C ALA A 87 -9.29 -4.42 3.38
N ASN A 88 -8.11 -4.30 4.00
CA ASN A 88 -6.87 -4.90 3.50
C ASN A 88 -6.93 -6.43 3.50
N VAL A 89 -7.48 -7.05 4.55
CA VAL A 89 -7.71 -8.51 4.60
C VAL A 89 -8.62 -8.95 3.46
N ARG A 90 -9.79 -8.31 3.29
CA ARG A 90 -10.75 -8.64 2.22
C ARG A 90 -10.16 -8.42 0.83
N LEU A 91 -9.37 -7.37 0.65
CA LEU A 91 -8.68 -7.11 -0.59
C LEU A 91 -7.68 -8.24 -0.89
N GLY A 92 -6.86 -8.62 0.09
CA GLY A 92 -5.92 -9.73 -0.03
C GLY A 92 -6.60 -11.05 -0.40
N GLU A 93 -7.70 -11.41 0.26
CA GLU A 93 -8.45 -12.64 -0.02
C GLU A 93 -9.02 -12.69 -1.46
N ARG A 94 -9.38 -11.57 -2.02
CA ARG A 94 -9.92 -11.48 -3.40
C ARG A 94 -8.85 -11.37 -4.46
N PHE A 95 -7.79 -10.62 -4.18
CA PHE A 95 -6.75 -10.31 -5.16
C PHE A 95 -5.62 -11.34 -5.20
N SER A 96 -5.17 -11.82 -4.04
CA SER A 96 -4.01 -12.71 -3.99
C SER A 96 -4.16 -13.98 -4.83
N PRO A 97 -5.28 -14.71 -4.83
CA PRO A 97 -5.39 -15.92 -5.64
C PRO A 97 -5.29 -15.64 -7.14
N LYS A 98 -5.96 -14.57 -7.63
CA LYS A 98 -5.90 -14.18 -9.04
C LYS A 98 -4.53 -13.65 -9.43
N LEU A 99 -3.94 -12.83 -8.56
CA LEU A 99 -2.60 -12.29 -8.77
C LEU A 99 -1.57 -13.41 -8.83
N ASN A 100 -1.63 -14.36 -7.89
CA ASN A 100 -0.74 -15.52 -7.87
C ASN A 100 -0.89 -16.38 -9.13
N GLN A 101 -2.11 -16.62 -9.58
CA GLN A 101 -2.39 -17.38 -10.79
C GLN A 101 -1.79 -16.71 -12.04
N ILE A 102 -2.03 -15.41 -12.23
CA ILE A 102 -1.52 -14.67 -13.39
C ILE A 102 0.00 -14.56 -13.31
N THR A 103 0.55 -14.25 -12.13
CA THR A 103 2.00 -14.15 -11.94
C THR A 103 2.69 -15.48 -12.17
N SER A 104 2.12 -16.59 -11.70
CA SER A 104 2.63 -17.94 -11.96
C SER A 104 2.65 -18.25 -13.46
N HIS A 105 1.57 -17.90 -14.16
CA HIS A 105 1.50 -18.08 -15.61
C HIS A 105 2.62 -17.30 -16.33
N TYR A 106 2.78 -16.02 -16.02
CA TYR A 106 3.83 -15.20 -16.64
C TYR A 106 5.23 -15.65 -16.24
N MET A 107 5.44 -16.01 -14.97
CA MET A 107 6.73 -16.51 -14.49
C MET A 107 7.11 -17.81 -15.21
N SER A 108 6.17 -18.73 -15.38
CA SER A 108 6.38 -19.96 -16.14
C SER A 108 6.77 -19.68 -17.59
N ARG A 109 6.08 -18.75 -18.27
CA ARG A 109 6.39 -18.32 -19.64
C ARG A 109 7.79 -17.71 -19.74
N LEU A 110 8.11 -16.75 -18.87
CA LEU A 110 9.39 -16.04 -18.87
C LEU A 110 10.58 -16.97 -18.58
N THR A 111 10.37 -18.01 -17.78
CA THR A 111 11.43 -18.93 -17.37
C THR A 111 11.45 -20.26 -18.13
N GLY A 112 10.62 -20.38 -19.16
CA GLY A 112 10.51 -21.63 -19.97
C GLY A 112 10.06 -22.81 -19.14
N GLY A 113 9.15 -22.62 -18.19
CA GLY A 113 8.62 -23.66 -17.33
C GLY A 113 9.51 -24.04 -16.15
N ARG A 114 10.61 -23.34 -15.92
CA ARG A 114 11.49 -23.59 -14.77
C ARG A 114 10.81 -23.30 -13.44
N TYR A 115 10.00 -22.24 -13.37
CA TYR A 115 9.20 -21.89 -12.21
C TYR A 115 7.73 -21.94 -12.60
N ILE A 116 6.96 -22.74 -11.88
CA ILE A 116 5.57 -23.08 -12.22
C ILE A 116 4.55 -22.47 -11.26
N GLY A 117 4.98 -22.05 -10.08
CA GLY A 117 4.12 -21.47 -9.07
C GLY A 117 4.74 -20.23 -8.43
N VAL A 118 3.92 -19.23 -8.21
CA VAL A 118 4.26 -18.04 -7.41
C VAL A 118 3.16 -17.86 -6.39
N SER A 119 3.53 -17.71 -5.13
CA SER A 119 2.66 -17.36 -4.03
C SER A 119 3.17 -16.08 -3.38
N LEU A 120 2.30 -15.10 -3.25
CA LEU A 120 2.61 -13.82 -2.61
C LEU A 120 1.90 -13.78 -1.26
N SER A 121 2.64 -13.48 -0.20
CA SER A 121 2.08 -13.22 1.12
C SER A 121 1.32 -11.88 1.13
N ARG A 122 0.66 -11.58 2.26
CA ARG A 122 -0.01 -10.28 2.46
C ARG A 122 0.97 -9.10 2.44
N GLU A 123 2.20 -9.35 2.87
CA GLU A 123 3.31 -8.39 2.87
C GLU A 123 4.03 -8.32 1.52
N LEU A 124 3.49 -8.96 0.47
CA LEU A 124 4.09 -9.10 -0.86
C LEU A 124 5.44 -9.84 -0.84
N GLU A 125 5.70 -10.62 0.19
CA GLU A 125 6.82 -11.56 0.16
C GLU A 125 6.49 -12.73 -0.77
N GLY A 126 7.36 -12.95 -1.74
CA GLY A 126 7.15 -13.97 -2.77
C GLY A 126 7.75 -15.31 -2.36
N GLU A 127 7.01 -16.38 -2.61
CA GLU A 127 7.52 -17.75 -2.70
C GLU A 127 7.37 -18.26 -4.11
N VAL A 128 8.34 -19.02 -4.56
CA VAL A 128 8.40 -19.54 -5.93
C VAL A 128 8.60 -21.05 -5.90
N GLN A 129 7.78 -21.77 -6.66
CA GLN A 129 7.90 -23.20 -6.84
C GLN A 129 8.59 -23.52 -8.15
N SER A 130 9.67 -24.30 -8.06
CA SER A 130 10.38 -24.83 -9.24
C SER A 130 9.67 -26.07 -9.79
N SER A 131 9.74 -26.27 -11.11
CA SER A 131 9.27 -27.50 -11.75
C SER A 131 10.03 -28.76 -11.31
N SER A 132 11.26 -28.60 -10.82
CA SER A 132 12.12 -29.69 -10.35
C SER A 132 12.00 -30.00 -8.84
N ASP A 133 11.25 -29.18 -8.10
CA ASP A 133 11.14 -29.30 -6.64
C ASP A 133 9.71 -29.02 -6.20
N ALA A 134 9.12 -29.93 -5.41
CA ALA A 134 7.78 -29.75 -4.88
C ALA A 134 7.72 -28.65 -3.79
N LEU A 135 8.86 -28.24 -3.24
CA LEU A 135 8.92 -27.24 -2.18
C LEU A 135 8.99 -25.83 -2.75
N SER A 136 8.11 -24.96 -2.23
CA SER A 136 8.23 -23.53 -2.47
C SER A 136 9.44 -22.96 -1.74
N ARG A 137 10.13 -22.02 -2.37
CA ARG A 137 11.26 -21.32 -1.78
C ARG A 137 11.01 -19.82 -1.80
N SER A 138 11.45 -19.12 -0.77
CA SER A 138 11.37 -17.66 -0.74
C SER A 138 12.07 -17.06 -1.96
N ALA A 139 11.43 -16.08 -2.57
CA ALA A 139 11.97 -15.34 -3.72
C ALA A 139 13.33 -14.67 -3.43
N ARG A 140 13.68 -14.48 -2.15
CA ARG A 140 14.98 -13.94 -1.71
C ARG A 140 16.16 -14.82 -2.11
N TYR A 141 15.92 -16.12 -2.36
CA TYR A 141 16.94 -17.08 -2.78
C TYR A 141 17.01 -17.26 -4.30
N LEU A 142 16.24 -16.51 -5.06
CA LEU A 142 16.33 -16.52 -6.52
C LEU A 142 17.64 -15.89 -6.99
N SER A 143 18.16 -16.40 -8.11
CA SER A 143 19.21 -15.68 -8.83
C SER A 143 18.70 -14.30 -9.26
N ARG A 144 19.60 -13.32 -9.40
CA ARG A 144 19.25 -11.96 -9.80
C ARG A 144 18.35 -11.95 -11.04
N GLY A 145 18.72 -12.70 -12.09
CA GLY A 145 17.90 -12.74 -13.29
C GLY A 145 16.54 -13.42 -13.12
N ALA A 146 16.40 -14.40 -12.22
CA ALA A 146 15.10 -14.97 -11.91
C ALA A 146 14.23 -14.01 -11.06
N ALA A 147 14.87 -13.24 -10.18
CA ALA A 147 14.19 -12.20 -9.41
C ALA A 147 13.68 -11.08 -10.33
N ASP A 148 14.47 -10.65 -11.32
CA ASP A 148 14.06 -9.65 -12.32
C ASP A 148 12.86 -10.16 -13.14
N GLN A 149 12.85 -11.44 -13.54
CA GLN A 149 11.73 -12.05 -14.24
C GLN A 149 10.47 -12.13 -13.37
N LEU A 150 10.61 -12.48 -12.08
CA LEU A 150 9.50 -12.47 -11.13
C LEU A 150 8.91 -11.07 -10.96
N TYR A 151 9.76 -10.08 -10.78
CA TYR A 151 9.34 -8.69 -10.65
C TYR A 151 8.61 -8.18 -11.90
N PHE A 152 9.12 -8.53 -13.08
CA PHE A 152 8.48 -8.21 -14.36
C PHE A 152 7.13 -8.91 -14.50
N ALA A 153 7.05 -10.21 -14.20
CA ALA A 153 5.80 -10.97 -14.19
C ALA A 153 4.77 -10.36 -13.25
N LEU A 154 5.17 -10.01 -12.03
CA LEU A 154 4.32 -9.40 -11.02
C LEU A 154 3.74 -8.06 -11.52
N ARG A 155 4.57 -7.18 -12.06
CA ARG A 155 4.14 -5.89 -12.62
C ARG A 155 3.10 -6.05 -13.71
N LEU A 156 3.34 -6.93 -14.68
CA LEU A 156 2.37 -7.21 -15.75
C LEU A 156 1.06 -7.77 -15.18
N SER A 157 1.14 -8.63 -14.17
CA SER A 157 -0.03 -9.22 -13.51
C SER A 157 -0.88 -8.18 -12.79
N VAL A 158 -0.23 -7.25 -12.08
CA VAL A 158 -0.90 -6.12 -11.42
C VAL A 158 -1.57 -5.21 -12.46
N CYS A 159 -0.86 -4.88 -13.54
CA CYS A 159 -1.45 -4.08 -14.63
C CYS A 159 -2.70 -4.75 -15.19
N GLN A 160 -2.64 -6.05 -15.49
CA GLN A 160 -3.77 -6.79 -16.04
C GLN A 160 -4.95 -6.86 -15.06
N LEU A 161 -4.68 -7.04 -13.77
CA LEU A 161 -5.71 -7.24 -12.76
C LEU A 161 -6.37 -5.92 -12.31
N CYS A 162 -5.57 -4.86 -12.18
CA CYS A 162 -6.02 -3.59 -11.61
C CYS A 162 -6.48 -2.57 -12.67
N LEU A 163 -6.14 -2.77 -13.94
CA LEU A 163 -6.43 -1.84 -15.02
C LEU A 163 -7.33 -2.48 -16.08
N PRO A 164 -8.64 -2.64 -15.80
CA PRO A 164 -9.57 -3.32 -16.71
C PRO A 164 -9.76 -2.63 -18.06
N GLN A 165 -9.49 -1.30 -18.13
CA GLN A 165 -9.53 -0.54 -19.38
C GLN A 165 -8.33 -0.80 -20.30
N LYS A 166 -7.36 -1.59 -19.84
CA LYS A 166 -6.14 -1.96 -20.59
C LYS A 166 -5.44 -0.73 -21.19
N PRO A 167 -5.04 0.26 -20.38
CA PRO A 167 -4.33 1.44 -20.88
C PRO A 167 -2.99 1.03 -21.49
N PRO A 168 -2.36 1.90 -22.30
CA PRO A 168 -1.02 1.66 -22.81
C PRO A 168 -0.02 1.36 -21.70
N VAL A 169 0.80 0.33 -21.90
CA VAL A 169 1.89 -0.03 -20.99
C VAL A 169 3.20 0.56 -21.51
N PHE A 170 3.86 1.31 -20.66
CA PHE A 170 5.15 1.92 -20.93
C PHE A 170 6.25 1.13 -20.23
N LEU A 171 7.19 0.62 -21.00
CA LEU A 171 8.35 -0.14 -20.53
C LEU A 171 9.62 0.62 -20.93
N ASP A 172 10.33 1.14 -19.94
CA ASP A 172 11.56 1.89 -20.13
C ASP A 172 12.74 1.04 -19.66
N ASP A 173 13.59 0.62 -20.59
CA ASP A 173 14.74 -0.30 -20.39
C ASP A 173 14.41 -1.52 -19.51
N ALA A 174 13.13 -1.92 -19.49
CA ALA A 174 12.62 -2.93 -18.55
C ALA A 174 13.23 -4.33 -18.75
N LEU A 175 13.82 -4.61 -19.91
CA LEU A 175 14.42 -5.88 -20.28
C LEU A 175 15.96 -5.82 -20.32
N ALA A 176 16.56 -4.72 -19.92
CA ALA A 176 18.00 -4.48 -20.03
C ALA A 176 18.87 -5.53 -19.31
N SER A 177 18.38 -6.08 -18.20
CA SER A 177 19.09 -7.10 -17.40
C SER A 177 18.89 -8.54 -17.90
N PHE A 178 18.04 -8.76 -18.91
CA PHE A 178 17.74 -10.10 -19.41
C PHE A 178 18.84 -10.56 -20.37
N ASP A 179 19.21 -11.84 -20.28
CA ASP A 179 20.00 -12.49 -21.32
C ASP A 179 19.15 -12.74 -22.58
N ASP A 180 19.77 -13.17 -23.67
CA ASP A 180 19.10 -13.29 -24.96
C ASP A 180 17.93 -14.28 -24.94
N GLU A 181 18.04 -15.39 -24.18
CA GLU A 181 16.98 -16.39 -24.06
C GLU A 181 15.78 -15.84 -23.26
N ARG A 182 16.03 -15.15 -22.16
CA ARG A 182 15.00 -14.49 -21.33
C ARG A 182 14.36 -13.35 -22.10
N LEU A 183 15.17 -12.58 -22.82
CA LEU A 183 14.68 -11.50 -23.67
C LEU A 183 13.71 -12.02 -24.73
N ALA A 184 14.07 -13.07 -25.46
CA ALA A 184 13.21 -13.65 -26.47
C ALA A 184 11.83 -14.06 -25.89
N ARG A 185 11.84 -14.77 -24.75
CA ARG A 185 10.59 -15.16 -24.05
C ARG A 185 9.77 -13.98 -23.56
N ALA A 186 10.44 -12.94 -23.07
CA ALA A 186 9.76 -11.72 -22.63
C ALA A 186 9.11 -10.99 -23.78
N LEU A 187 9.79 -10.89 -24.93
CA LEU A 187 9.23 -10.29 -26.13
C LEU A 187 8.05 -11.11 -26.69
N GLU A 188 8.10 -12.44 -26.68
CA GLU A 188 6.98 -13.30 -27.04
C GLU A 188 5.76 -13.04 -26.16
N LEU A 189 5.96 -12.95 -24.83
CA LEU A 189 4.90 -12.63 -23.89
C LEU A 189 4.31 -11.23 -24.15
N LEU A 190 5.16 -10.24 -24.40
CA LEU A 190 4.73 -8.88 -24.71
C LEU A 190 3.95 -8.80 -26.02
N LEU A 191 4.35 -9.55 -27.06
CA LEU A 191 3.64 -9.64 -28.33
C LEU A 191 2.24 -10.26 -28.17
N GLU A 192 2.10 -11.23 -27.27
CA GLU A 192 0.79 -11.81 -26.94
C GLU A 192 -0.10 -10.78 -26.25
N LEU A 193 0.41 -10.10 -25.24
CA LEU A 193 -0.31 -9.03 -24.54
C LEU A 193 -0.65 -7.85 -25.45
N ALA A 194 0.20 -7.56 -26.42
CA ALA A 194 0.00 -6.49 -27.40
C ALA A 194 -1.21 -6.71 -28.32
N ARG A 195 -1.77 -7.93 -28.38
CA ARG A 195 -3.02 -8.19 -29.07
C ARG A 195 -4.25 -7.55 -28.43
N GLU A 196 -4.13 -7.25 -27.14
CA GLU A 196 -5.25 -6.75 -26.34
C GLU A 196 -5.04 -5.33 -25.82
N GLN A 197 -3.79 -4.85 -25.75
CA GLN A 197 -3.45 -3.51 -25.26
C GLN A 197 -2.19 -2.98 -25.94
N GLN A 198 -2.06 -1.67 -26.02
CA GLN A 198 -0.87 -1.05 -26.59
C GLN A 198 0.31 -1.20 -25.62
N ILE A 199 1.47 -1.60 -26.17
CA ILE A 199 2.74 -1.67 -25.42
C ILE A 199 3.76 -0.77 -26.11
N LEU A 200 4.37 0.13 -25.34
CA LEU A 200 5.47 0.99 -25.77
C LEU A 200 6.73 0.56 -25.02
N LEU A 201 7.66 -0.02 -25.76
CA LEU A 201 8.97 -0.43 -25.24
C LEU A 201 10.03 0.58 -25.68
N PHE A 202 10.60 1.27 -24.72
CA PHE A 202 11.75 2.14 -24.90
C PHE A 202 13.02 1.35 -24.52
N THR A 203 14.00 1.38 -25.37
CA THR A 203 15.28 0.70 -25.12
C THR A 203 16.42 1.40 -25.82
N CYS A 204 17.57 1.46 -25.18
CA CYS A 204 18.83 1.90 -25.77
C CYS A 204 19.62 0.72 -26.40
N GLN A 205 19.09 -0.51 -26.33
CA GLN A 205 19.77 -1.71 -26.80
C GLN A 205 19.23 -2.17 -28.16
N GLY A 206 20.13 -2.39 -29.10
CA GLY A 206 19.77 -2.83 -30.45
C GLY A 206 19.32 -4.31 -30.57
N ARG A 207 19.37 -5.11 -29.50
CA ARG A 207 19.00 -6.54 -29.55
C ARG A 207 17.48 -6.72 -29.60
N GLU A 208 16.71 -5.92 -28.87
CA GLU A 208 15.25 -5.91 -28.93
C GLU A 208 14.77 -5.54 -30.33
N SER A 209 15.34 -4.50 -30.89
CA SER A 209 15.05 -4.06 -32.27
C SER A 209 15.34 -5.15 -33.31
N ARG A 210 16.44 -5.90 -33.14
CA ARG A 210 16.77 -7.01 -34.04
C ARG A 210 15.78 -8.16 -33.94
N LEU A 211 15.40 -8.55 -32.73
CA LEU A 211 14.44 -9.65 -32.49
C LEU A 211 13.02 -9.30 -32.97
N LEU A 212 12.65 -8.03 -32.89
CA LEU A 212 11.33 -7.56 -33.30
C LEU A 212 11.26 -7.11 -34.77
N LYS A 213 12.38 -7.19 -35.52
CA LYS A 213 12.41 -6.77 -36.91
C LYS A 213 11.53 -7.63 -37.80
N GLY A 214 10.57 -7.00 -38.47
CA GLY A 214 9.62 -7.68 -39.36
C GLY A 214 8.50 -8.46 -38.67
N VAL A 215 8.38 -8.36 -37.35
CA VAL A 215 7.27 -8.98 -36.61
C VAL A 215 6.00 -8.20 -36.91
N PRO A 216 4.90 -8.85 -37.33
CA PRO A 216 3.64 -8.20 -37.62
C PRO A 216 3.08 -7.48 -36.38
N GLY A 217 2.57 -6.26 -36.58
CA GLY A 217 1.99 -5.46 -35.49
C GLY A 217 3.01 -4.68 -34.65
N VAL A 218 4.30 -4.78 -34.97
CA VAL A 218 5.38 -4.01 -34.33
C VAL A 218 5.82 -2.85 -35.21
N THR A 219 5.79 -1.65 -34.67
CA THR A 219 6.34 -0.44 -35.31
C THR A 219 7.60 -0.04 -34.56
N GLN A 220 8.72 0.07 -35.26
CA GLN A 220 9.99 0.54 -34.69
C GLN A 220 10.21 1.98 -35.05
N ILE A 221 10.51 2.80 -34.05
CA ILE A 221 10.81 4.24 -34.19
C ILE A 221 12.21 4.45 -33.62
N THR A 222 13.08 5.08 -34.37
CA THR A 222 14.41 5.49 -33.91
C THR A 222 14.36 7.00 -33.63
N LEU A 223 14.75 7.36 -32.43
CA LEU A 223 14.82 8.75 -31.96
C LEU A 223 16.20 9.34 -32.21
#